data_00c9ddd6250abe6c0404d385e2c04b62
#
_entry.id   00c9ddd6250abe6c0404d385e2c04b62
#
_cell.length_a   1.000
_cell.length_b   1.000
_cell.length_c   1.000
_cell.angle_alpha   90.00
_cell.angle_beta   90.00
_cell.angle_gamma   90.00
#
_symmetry.space_group_name_H-M   'P 1'
#
loop_
_entity.id
_entity.type
_entity.pdbx_description
1 polymer ?
#
loop_
_entity_poly.entity_id
_entity_poly.type
_entity_poly.pdbx_seq_one_letter_code
_entity_poly.pdbx_strand_id
1 'polypeptide(L)'
;MELSEQQLKVSETELRRYLPRSLPVYGFLMHRNRVRSDPLAVFVDRWPDFNVLICRPTCRQKGDLFKDIHVFANDKTSLEETIRKSSVIDWTRFLCLENVCSNRPFGDFPFMTSQRAVAPPPGFDHRHIGLFKAVASEKEVPGRELAVCQVKILEDVSKLPDIDSSGMSLSSLDESHVSLVNQTWKFSNSDEALVMIRNMVTNFPSCCVLDDEGQPVSWILVYDYCAMGMLYTLPEHRGKGYAKVLICSMARRLHAEGYPVYCFIEEENTLSHRLFTKLGFTEVPSYRAAWMGFNEL
;
A
#
# COMPACT_ATOMS: atom_id res chain seq x y z
N MET A 1 2.62 13.20 -19.47
CA MET A 1 2.42 12.29 -20.62
C MET A 1 2.16 10.89 -20.13
N GLU A 2 1.40 10.08 -20.83
CA GLU A 2 1.18 8.66 -20.55
C GLU A 2 2.36 7.81 -21.03
N LEU A 3 2.77 6.82 -20.21
CA LEU A 3 3.92 5.97 -20.50
C LEU A 3 3.52 4.75 -21.34
N SER A 4 4.39 4.42 -22.31
CA SER A 4 4.31 3.16 -23.07
C SER A 4 4.83 1.96 -22.25
N GLU A 5 4.53 0.73 -22.66
CA GLU A 5 4.99 -0.51 -22.02
C GLU A 5 6.52 -0.56 -21.83
N GLN A 6 7.28 -0.01 -22.77
CA GLN A 6 8.72 0.03 -22.69
C GLN A 6 9.21 1.04 -21.64
N GLN A 7 8.52 2.18 -21.55
CA GLN A 7 8.82 3.21 -20.56
C GLN A 7 8.44 2.77 -19.13
N LEU A 8 7.39 1.96 -18.97
CA LEU A 8 7.01 1.42 -17.66
C LEU A 8 8.12 0.58 -17.02
N LYS A 9 8.81 -0.24 -17.80
CA LYS A 9 9.96 -1.04 -17.31
C LYS A 9 11.14 -0.17 -16.89
N VAL A 10 11.40 0.90 -17.63
CA VAL A 10 12.45 1.88 -17.28
C VAL A 10 12.06 2.62 -16.00
N SER A 11 10.79 3.05 -15.89
CA SER A 11 10.29 3.74 -14.70
C SER A 11 10.38 2.89 -13.43
N GLU A 12 10.11 1.59 -13.52
CA GLU A 12 10.30 0.66 -12.40
C GLU A 12 11.74 0.70 -11.90
N THR A 13 12.72 0.65 -12.81
CA THR A 13 14.15 0.71 -12.47
C THR A 13 14.52 2.06 -11.83
N GLU A 14 14.00 3.16 -12.36
CA GLU A 14 14.27 4.49 -11.82
C GLU A 14 13.66 4.68 -10.42
N LEU A 15 12.42 4.23 -10.21
CA LEU A 15 11.75 4.33 -8.90
C LEU A 15 12.47 3.57 -7.80
N ARG A 16 13.20 2.51 -8.13
CA ARG A 16 14.00 1.74 -7.16
C ARG A 16 15.02 2.61 -6.43
N ARG A 17 15.53 3.66 -7.08
CA ARG A 17 16.50 4.60 -6.48
C ARG A 17 15.89 5.46 -5.38
N TYR A 18 14.57 5.56 -5.34
CA TYR A 18 13.82 6.38 -4.39
C TYR A 18 13.19 5.59 -3.26
N LEU A 19 13.50 4.30 -3.15
CA LEU A 19 13.03 3.49 -2.01
C LEU A 19 13.57 4.04 -0.68
N PRO A 20 12.81 4.01 0.39
CA PRO A 20 11.45 3.46 0.49
C PRO A 20 10.32 4.41 0.05
N ARG A 21 10.60 5.66 -0.35
CA ARG A 21 9.61 6.69 -0.67
C ARG A 21 8.70 6.35 -1.86
N SER A 22 9.22 5.58 -2.79
CA SER A 22 8.50 5.14 -3.98
C SER A 22 7.78 3.80 -3.81
N LEU A 23 7.78 3.20 -2.61
CA LEU A 23 7.33 1.82 -2.38
C LEU A 23 5.98 1.48 -3.04
N PRO A 24 4.88 2.24 -2.84
CA PRO A 24 3.61 1.87 -3.45
C PRO A 24 3.66 1.90 -4.97
N VAL A 25 4.14 3.00 -5.54
CA VAL A 25 4.25 3.17 -6.99
C VAL A 25 5.23 2.17 -7.61
N TYR A 26 6.34 1.89 -6.92
CA TYR A 26 7.32 0.89 -7.33
C TYR A 26 6.71 -0.52 -7.31
N GLY A 27 6.07 -0.91 -6.21
CA GLY A 27 5.40 -2.21 -6.08
C GLY A 27 4.30 -2.40 -7.13
N PHE A 28 3.52 -1.36 -7.36
CA PHE A 28 2.49 -1.32 -8.37
C PHE A 28 3.04 -1.52 -9.78
N LEU A 29 4.09 -0.79 -10.20
CA LEU A 29 4.71 -0.99 -11.51
C LEU A 29 5.35 -2.36 -11.65
N MET A 30 6.02 -2.83 -10.58
CA MET A 30 6.62 -4.17 -10.56
C MET A 30 5.57 -5.26 -10.80
N HIS A 31 4.42 -5.17 -10.10
CA HIS A 31 3.33 -6.12 -10.31
C HIS A 31 2.74 -5.98 -11.71
N ARG A 32 2.41 -4.77 -12.13
CA ARG A 32 1.87 -4.46 -13.46
C ARG A 32 2.75 -4.99 -14.60
N ASN A 33 4.07 -4.89 -14.47
CA ASN A 33 5.02 -5.37 -15.47
C ASN A 33 5.10 -6.90 -15.54
N ARG A 34 4.75 -7.59 -14.46
CA ARG A 34 4.76 -9.07 -14.36
C ARG A 34 3.40 -9.68 -14.64
N VAL A 35 2.35 -9.09 -14.10
CA VAL A 35 0.96 -9.58 -14.22
C VAL A 35 0.12 -8.52 -14.91
N ARG A 36 -0.20 -8.73 -16.17
CA ARG A 36 -0.93 -7.77 -17.01
C ARG A 36 -2.45 -7.76 -16.76
N SER A 37 -2.89 -8.06 -15.54
CA SER A 37 -4.31 -8.30 -15.23
C SER A 37 -5.20 -7.05 -15.20
N ASP A 38 -4.62 -5.85 -15.02
CA ASP A 38 -5.40 -4.62 -14.89
C ASP A 38 -5.00 -3.54 -15.89
N PRO A 39 -5.97 -2.96 -16.62
CA PRO A 39 -5.73 -1.83 -17.50
C PRO A 39 -5.48 -0.58 -16.65
N LEU A 40 -4.24 -0.14 -16.57
CA LEU A 40 -3.78 0.99 -15.81
C LEU A 40 -3.04 1.96 -16.70
N ALA A 41 -3.27 3.24 -16.49
CA ALA A 41 -2.55 4.32 -17.13
C ALA A 41 -1.53 4.91 -16.14
N VAL A 42 -0.31 5.06 -16.59
CA VAL A 42 0.78 5.67 -15.81
C VAL A 42 1.21 6.95 -16.51
N PHE A 43 1.22 8.03 -15.75
CA PHE A 43 1.53 9.37 -16.24
C PHE A 43 2.76 9.93 -15.55
N VAL A 44 3.56 10.67 -16.31
CA VAL A 44 4.67 11.46 -15.77
C VAL A 44 4.55 12.91 -16.23
N ASP A 45 5.15 13.82 -15.44
CA ASP A 45 5.26 15.24 -15.80
C ASP A 45 6.15 15.42 -17.03
N ARG A 46 7.28 14.73 -17.09
CA ARG A 46 8.25 14.74 -18.20
C ARG A 46 8.97 13.39 -18.33
N TRP A 47 9.62 13.16 -19.45
CA TRP A 47 10.39 11.95 -19.73
C TRP A 47 11.75 12.29 -20.34
N PRO A 48 12.85 11.57 -20.00
CA PRO A 48 12.93 10.43 -19.04
C PRO A 48 13.05 10.85 -17.57
N ASP A 49 13.47 12.05 -17.27
CA ASP A 49 13.80 12.54 -15.93
C ASP A 49 12.56 13.12 -15.24
N PHE A 50 11.62 12.26 -14.90
CA PHE A 50 10.37 12.66 -14.26
C PHE A 50 10.54 13.03 -12.78
N ASN A 51 9.84 14.07 -12.34
CA ASN A 51 9.69 14.41 -10.93
C ASN A 51 8.38 13.88 -10.35
N VAL A 52 7.37 13.65 -11.20
CA VAL A 52 6.05 13.17 -10.81
C VAL A 52 5.70 11.94 -11.63
N LEU A 53 5.22 10.91 -10.96
CA LEU A 53 4.62 9.74 -11.59
C LEU A 53 3.30 9.42 -10.89
N ILE A 54 2.24 9.28 -11.68
CA ILE A 54 0.88 9.01 -11.22
C ILE A 54 0.39 7.72 -11.88
N CYS A 55 0.09 6.72 -11.07
CA CYS A 55 -0.60 5.51 -11.49
C CYS A 55 -2.09 5.70 -11.29
N ARG A 56 -2.87 5.55 -12.34
CA ARG A 56 -4.31 5.72 -12.31
C ARG A 56 -5.02 4.51 -12.91
N PRO A 57 -6.05 3.95 -12.23
CA PRO A 57 -6.91 2.95 -12.86
C PRO A 57 -7.63 3.56 -14.06
N THR A 58 -7.75 2.78 -15.14
CA THR A 58 -8.54 3.18 -16.31
C THR A 58 -10.01 2.83 -16.11
N CYS A 59 -10.62 3.34 -15.03
CA CYS A 59 -11.99 3.04 -14.58
C CYS A 59 -12.97 2.75 -15.72
N ARG A 60 -13.13 1.48 -16.06
CA ARG A 60 -14.07 0.99 -17.09
C ARG A 60 -15.27 0.24 -16.49
N GLN A 61 -15.19 -0.13 -15.22
CA GLN A 61 -16.19 -0.91 -14.51
C GLN A 61 -16.48 -0.30 -13.12
N LYS A 62 -17.69 -0.55 -12.57
CA LYS A 62 -18.07 -0.07 -11.25
C LYS A 62 -17.09 -0.46 -10.14
N GLY A 63 -16.46 -1.64 -10.21
CA GLY A 63 -15.48 -2.11 -9.24
C GLY A 63 -14.15 -1.38 -9.23
N ASP A 64 -13.89 -0.50 -10.19
CA ASP A 64 -12.66 0.29 -10.26
C ASP A 64 -12.65 1.49 -9.28
N LEU A 65 -13.75 1.73 -8.55
CA LEU A 65 -13.89 2.85 -7.61
C LEU A 65 -13.00 2.70 -6.36
N PHE A 66 -12.64 1.47 -5.98
CA PHE A 66 -11.72 1.20 -4.86
C PHE A 66 -10.25 1.09 -5.27
N LYS A 67 -9.94 1.32 -6.55
CA LYS A 67 -8.56 1.34 -6.99
C LYS A 67 -7.94 2.69 -6.68
N ASP A 68 -6.91 2.66 -5.87
CA ASP A 68 -6.19 3.85 -5.46
C ASP A 68 -5.44 4.49 -6.63
N ILE A 69 -5.39 5.81 -6.62
CA ILE A 69 -4.44 6.56 -7.44
C ILE A 69 -3.16 6.69 -6.63
N HIS A 70 -2.08 6.08 -7.12
CA HIS A 70 -0.79 6.14 -6.47
C HIS A 70 0.05 7.28 -7.05
N VAL A 71 0.64 8.08 -6.19
CA VAL A 71 1.40 9.26 -6.57
C VAL A 71 2.79 9.19 -5.99
N PHE A 72 3.79 9.30 -6.85
CA PHE A 72 5.18 9.58 -6.48
C PHE A 72 5.54 10.98 -6.94
N ALA A 73 6.15 11.78 -6.06
CA ALA A 73 6.67 13.10 -6.40
C ALA A 73 7.99 13.40 -5.67
N ASN A 74 8.96 13.88 -6.42
CA ASN A 74 10.22 14.38 -5.91
C ASN A 74 10.22 15.91 -5.71
N ASP A 75 9.35 16.59 -6.43
CA ASP A 75 9.25 18.04 -6.42
C ASP A 75 7.81 18.49 -6.26
N LYS A 76 7.58 19.36 -5.29
CA LYS A 76 6.24 19.88 -4.96
C LYS A 76 5.68 20.72 -6.09
N THR A 77 6.49 21.56 -6.72
CA THR A 77 6.04 22.46 -7.80
C THR A 77 5.58 21.66 -9.00
N SER A 78 6.37 20.66 -9.39
CA SER A 78 6.00 19.73 -10.48
C SER A 78 4.71 18.97 -10.17
N LEU A 79 4.52 18.53 -8.92
CA LEU A 79 3.28 17.88 -8.50
C LEU A 79 2.10 18.84 -8.61
N GLU A 80 2.24 20.05 -8.07
CA GLU A 80 1.18 21.07 -8.10
C GLU A 80 0.76 21.39 -9.54
N GLU A 81 1.72 21.61 -10.42
CA GLU A 81 1.45 21.84 -11.84
C GLU A 81 0.74 20.65 -12.49
N THR A 82 1.18 19.44 -12.17
CA THR A 82 0.60 18.22 -12.74
C THR A 82 -0.86 18.04 -12.32
N ILE A 83 -1.18 18.19 -11.04
CA ILE A 83 -2.54 17.95 -10.55
C ILE A 83 -3.52 19.10 -10.85
N ARG A 84 -3.03 20.33 -11.06
CA ARG A 84 -3.85 21.48 -11.42
C ARG A 84 -4.17 21.54 -12.92
N LYS A 85 -3.17 21.27 -13.76
CA LYS A 85 -3.24 21.52 -15.20
C LYS A 85 -3.66 20.31 -16.02
N SER A 86 -3.53 19.11 -15.48
CA SER A 86 -3.75 17.90 -16.29
C SER A 86 -5.13 17.27 -16.08
N SER A 87 -5.60 16.60 -17.12
CA SER A 87 -6.75 15.68 -17.06
C SER A 87 -6.38 14.32 -16.46
N VAL A 88 -5.22 14.22 -15.81
CA VAL A 88 -4.73 12.97 -15.22
C VAL A 88 -5.62 12.55 -14.05
N ILE A 89 -6.10 13.51 -13.26
CA ILE A 89 -7.04 13.27 -12.16
C ILE A 89 -8.42 13.78 -12.58
N ASP A 90 -9.38 12.87 -12.65
CA ASP A 90 -10.79 13.23 -12.91
C ASP A 90 -11.49 13.58 -11.59
N TRP A 91 -11.43 14.86 -11.23
CA TRP A 91 -12.01 15.39 -10.00
C TRP A 91 -13.55 15.37 -9.96
N THR A 92 -14.23 14.93 -11.03
CA THR A 92 -15.69 14.84 -11.09
C THR A 92 -16.22 13.51 -10.56
N ARG A 93 -15.34 12.55 -10.25
CA ARG A 93 -15.68 11.22 -9.76
C ARG A 93 -15.17 11.00 -8.36
N PHE A 94 -15.66 9.93 -7.71
CA PHE A 94 -15.02 9.44 -6.51
C PHE A 94 -13.56 9.07 -6.80
N LEU A 95 -12.66 9.53 -5.95
CA LEU A 95 -11.24 9.27 -6.04
C LEU A 95 -10.73 8.83 -4.67
N CYS A 96 -10.04 7.72 -4.61
CA CYS A 96 -9.19 7.39 -3.49
C CYS A 96 -7.74 7.66 -3.88
N LEU A 97 -7.10 8.58 -3.20
CA LEU A 97 -5.70 8.92 -3.40
C LEU A 97 -4.88 8.36 -2.25
N GLU A 98 -3.94 7.48 -2.57
CA GLU A 98 -2.86 7.14 -1.68
C GLU A 98 -1.74 8.17 -1.85
N ASN A 99 -1.53 8.96 -0.83
CA ASN A 99 -0.46 9.94 -0.81
C ASN A 99 0.54 9.63 0.30
N VAL A 100 1.80 9.68 -0.07
CA VAL A 100 2.91 9.46 0.83
C VAL A 100 3.28 10.76 1.49
N CYS A 101 3.05 10.84 2.79
CA CYS A 101 3.43 11.98 3.61
C CYS A 101 4.52 11.61 4.60
N SER A 102 5.51 12.45 4.72
CA SER A 102 6.44 12.40 5.83
C SER A 102 6.42 13.71 6.61
N ASN A 103 6.60 13.54 7.90
CA ASN A 103 6.89 14.52 8.97
C ASN A 103 5.70 15.16 9.67
N ARG A 104 5.32 14.54 10.81
CA ARG A 104 5.10 15.36 12.01
C ARG A 104 6.49 15.76 12.56
N PRO A 105 6.69 17.02 12.99
CA PRO A 105 7.88 17.35 13.78
C PRO A 105 7.85 16.46 15.03
N PHE A 106 8.95 15.78 15.30
CA PHE A 106 9.15 15.10 16.58
C PHE A 106 8.99 16.15 17.69
N GLY A 107 8.01 15.95 18.56
CA GLY A 107 8.00 16.59 19.86
C GLY A 107 9.28 16.17 20.59
N ASP A 108 9.91 17.15 21.22
CA ASP A 108 11.16 17.07 21.97
C ASP A 108 11.30 15.77 22.75
N PHE A 109 12.17 14.87 22.28
CA PHE A 109 12.76 13.84 23.14
C PHE A 109 14.20 14.25 23.43
N PRO A 110 14.55 14.52 24.69
CA PRO A 110 15.93 14.74 25.08
C PRO A 110 16.68 13.40 25.13
N PHE A 111 17.91 13.44 24.68
CA PHE A 111 18.95 12.41 24.78
C PHE A 111 19.10 11.43 23.59
N MET A 112 20.04 11.76 22.71
CA MET A 112 21.31 11.03 22.57
C MET A 112 22.29 11.81 21.73
N THR A 113 23.40 12.15 22.38
CA THR A 113 24.59 12.79 21.81
C THR A 113 25.40 11.80 20.99
N SER A 114 26.01 12.32 19.92
CA SER A 114 27.20 11.82 19.22
C SER A 114 26.99 10.68 18.23
N GLN A 115 26.80 11.01 16.96
CA GLN A 115 27.77 10.78 15.88
C GLN A 115 27.19 11.27 14.54
N ARG A 116 27.96 12.13 13.88
CA ARG A 116 27.83 12.67 12.50
C ARG A 116 26.41 12.83 11.97
N ALA A 117 25.91 14.05 12.08
CA ALA A 117 24.74 14.52 11.36
C ALA A 117 25.00 14.44 9.85
N VAL A 118 24.60 13.35 9.23
CA VAL A 118 24.19 13.38 7.83
C VAL A 118 22.90 14.18 7.85
N ALA A 119 22.86 15.33 7.19
CA ALA A 119 21.64 16.10 7.02
C ALA A 119 20.54 15.13 6.55
N PRO A 120 19.36 15.13 7.18
CA PRO A 120 18.27 14.28 6.71
C PRO A 120 18.02 14.63 5.24
N PRO A 121 17.88 13.64 4.34
CA PRO A 121 17.49 13.94 2.97
C PRO A 121 16.22 14.79 3.03
N PRO A 122 16.04 15.78 2.11
CA PRO A 122 14.91 16.69 2.16
C PRO A 122 13.62 15.88 2.28
N GLY A 123 13.00 15.98 3.47
CA GLY A 123 11.87 15.18 3.87
C GLY A 123 10.67 15.45 2.96
N PHE A 124 9.94 14.42 2.61
CA PHE A 124 8.62 14.57 2.00
C PHE A 124 7.70 15.21 3.03
N ASP A 125 7.06 16.27 2.62
CA ASP A 125 6.36 17.23 3.44
C ASP A 125 4.86 16.89 3.53
N HIS A 126 4.21 17.12 4.68
CA HIS A 126 2.76 17.27 4.85
C HIS A 126 2.09 18.14 3.76
N ARG A 127 2.88 18.88 3.04
CA ARG A 127 2.52 19.75 1.93
C ARG A 127 1.81 19.03 0.80
N HIS A 128 2.00 17.72 0.58
CA HIS A 128 1.32 17.01 -0.50
C HIS A 128 -0.17 16.80 -0.18
N ILE A 129 -0.53 16.36 1.04
CA ILE A 129 -1.95 16.29 1.44
C ILE A 129 -2.58 17.68 1.40
N GLY A 130 -1.89 18.67 1.96
CA GLY A 130 -2.35 20.06 1.90
C GLY A 130 -2.55 20.56 0.48
N LEU A 131 -1.70 20.13 -0.45
CA LEU A 131 -1.82 20.49 -1.85
C LEU A 131 -3.06 19.84 -2.50
N PHE A 132 -3.27 18.55 -2.30
CA PHE A 132 -4.48 17.87 -2.82
C PHE A 132 -5.74 18.47 -2.22
N LYS A 133 -5.77 18.73 -0.91
CA LYS A 133 -6.89 19.41 -0.25
C LYS A 133 -7.14 20.81 -0.82
N ALA A 134 -6.09 21.58 -1.09
CA ALA A 134 -6.19 22.90 -1.68
C ALA A 134 -6.77 22.85 -3.10
N VAL A 135 -6.25 21.95 -3.96
CA VAL A 135 -6.75 21.80 -5.33
C VAL A 135 -8.19 21.27 -5.35
N ALA A 136 -8.53 20.33 -4.47
CA ALA A 136 -9.92 19.87 -4.32
C ALA A 136 -10.86 21.01 -3.89
N SER A 137 -10.44 21.83 -2.91
CA SER A 137 -11.20 23.01 -2.47
C SER A 137 -11.42 24.04 -3.59
N GLU A 138 -10.40 24.31 -4.39
CA GLU A 138 -10.50 25.20 -5.55
C GLU A 138 -11.47 24.70 -6.63
N LYS A 139 -11.64 23.37 -6.68
CA LYS A 139 -12.57 22.69 -7.61
C LYS A 139 -13.93 22.40 -6.97
N GLU A 140 -14.14 22.86 -5.74
CA GLU A 140 -15.37 22.62 -4.95
C GLU A 140 -15.65 21.12 -4.73
N VAL A 141 -14.59 20.30 -4.68
CA VAL A 141 -14.67 18.86 -4.48
C VAL A 141 -14.52 18.55 -2.97
N PRO A 142 -15.52 17.93 -2.33
CA PRO A 142 -15.41 17.53 -0.94
C PRO A 142 -14.37 16.41 -0.79
N GLY A 143 -13.57 16.49 0.27
CA GLY A 143 -12.54 15.49 0.54
C GLY A 143 -12.45 15.16 2.02
N ARG A 144 -12.18 13.89 2.33
CA ARG A 144 -11.96 13.42 3.70
C ARG A 144 -10.74 12.51 3.79
N GLU A 145 -10.10 12.51 4.94
CA GLU A 145 -9.06 11.56 5.27
C GLU A 145 -9.71 10.23 5.68
N LEU A 146 -9.29 9.14 5.04
CA LEU A 146 -9.82 7.81 5.28
C LEU A 146 -8.95 7.04 6.29
N ALA A 147 -7.63 7.10 6.12
CA ALA A 147 -6.67 6.46 7.01
C ALA A 147 -5.31 7.15 6.92
N VAL A 148 -4.57 7.12 8.03
CA VAL A 148 -3.13 7.44 8.08
C VAL A 148 -2.40 6.25 8.64
N CYS A 149 -1.39 5.78 7.91
CA CYS A 149 -0.65 4.58 8.24
C CYS A 149 0.85 4.84 8.32
N GLN A 150 1.49 4.11 9.20
CA GLN A 150 2.94 3.94 9.21
C GLN A 150 3.34 2.82 8.26
N VAL A 151 4.49 2.99 7.61
CA VAL A 151 5.11 1.95 6.79
C VAL A 151 6.05 1.12 7.64
N LYS A 152 5.90 -0.19 7.57
CA LYS A 152 6.88 -1.13 8.10
C LYS A 152 7.45 -1.98 6.99
N ILE A 153 8.78 -2.08 6.95
CA ILE A 153 9.52 -2.85 5.95
C ILE A 153 10.32 -3.97 6.61
N LEU A 154 10.52 -5.03 5.88
CA LEU A 154 11.44 -6.11 6.23
C LEU A 154 12.52 -6.18 5.16
N GLU A 155 13.70 -5.64 5.46
CA GLU A 155 14.82 -5.61 4.52
C GLU A 155 15.52 -6.97 4.39
N ASP A 156 15.48 -7.77 5.44
CA ASP A 156 16.19 -9.03 5.53
C ASP A 156 15.29 -10.13 6.09
N VAL A 157 14.80 -11.00 5.22
CA VAL A 157 13.90 -12.10 5.60
C VAL A 157 14.59 -13.19 6.43
N SER A 158 15.94 -13.21 6.49
CA SER A 158 16.68 -14.13 7.36
C SER A 158 16.47 -13.80 8.84
N LYS A 159 16.04 -12.58 9.16
CA LYS A 159 15.68 -12.16 10.52
C LYS A 159 14.31 -12.64 10.98
N LEU A 160 13.49 -13.19 10.08
CA LEU A 160 12.22 -13.79 10.48
C LEU A 160 12.47 -14.99 11.38
N PRO A 161 11.73 -15.10 12.50
CA PRO A 161 11.84 -16.25 13.36
C PRO A 161 11.39 -17.53 12.64
N ASP A 162 12.01 -18.65 12.98
CA ASP A 162 11.44 -19.94 12.64
C ASP A 162 10.21 -20.18 13.51
N ILE A 163 9.07 -20.29 12.87
CA ILE A 163 7.81 -20.54 13.55
C ILE A 163 7.36 -21.94 13.18
N ASP A 164 7.17 -22.75 14.20
CA ASP A 164 6.58 -24.06 14.01
C ASP A 164 5.13 -23.92 13.52
N SER A 165 4.90 -24.39 12.31
CA SER A 165 3.56 -24.47 11.69
C SER A 165 3.06 -25.92 11.60
N SER A 166 3.76 -26.88 12.22
CA SER A 166 3.32 -28.25 12.30
C SER A 166 1.95 -28.31 12.99
N GLY A 167 1.00 -29.00 12.38
CA GLY A 167 -0.39 -29.03 12.85
C GLY A 167 -1.26 -27.86 12.39
N MET A 168 -0.75 -26.96 11.53
CA MET A 168 -1.56 -25.93 10.88
C MET A 168 -1.75 -26.26 9.40
N SER A 169 -3.00 -26.30 8.95
CA SER A 169 -3.31 -26.46 7.53
C SER A 169 -3.18 -25.10 6.83
N LEU A 170 -2.10 -24.91 6.08
CA LEU A 170 -1.87 -23.68 5.31
C LEU A 170 -2.36 -23.84 3.87
N SER A 171 -3.06 -22.83 3.35
CA SER A 171 -3.59 -22.77 1.99
C SER A 171 -3.55 -21.34 1.45
N SER A 172 -4.06 -21.17 0.25
CA SER A 172 -4.39 -19.86 -0.34
C SER A 172 -5.89 -19.66 -0.32
N LEU A 173 -6.32 -18.40 -0.32
CA LEU A 173 -7.73 -18.06 -0.52
C LEU A 173 -8.11 -18.27 -2.00
N ASP A 174 -9.39 -18.54 -2.23
CA ASP A 174 -10.00 -18.60 -3.56
C ASP A 174 -11.28 -17.74 -3.60
N GLU A 175 -11.97 -17.74 -4.74
CA GLU A 175 -13.15 -16.91 -4.98
C GLU A 175 -14.29 -17.18 -3.99
N SER A 176 -14.43 -18.40 -3.47
CA SER A 176 -15.48 -18.76 -2.49
C SER A 176 -15.30 -18.03 -1.15
N HIS A 177 -14.09 -17.58 -0.84
CA HIS A 177 -13.73 -16.90 0.41
C HIS A 177 -13.88 -15.36 0.35
N VAL A 178 -14.18 -14.79 -0.82
CA VAL A 178 -14.28 -13.32 -1.01
C VAL A 178 -15.30 -12.69 -0.07
N SER A 179 -16.47 -13.31 0.08
CA SER A 179 -17.51 -12.81 1.00
C SER A 179 -17.06 -12.81 2.46
N LEU A 180 -16.35 -13.86 2.90
CA LEU A 180 -15.82 -13.97 4.25
C LEU A 180 -14.79 -12.85 4.52
N VAL A 181 -13.86 -12.64 3.61
CA VAL A 181 -12.86 -11.55 3.73
C VAL A 181 -13.54 -10.18 3.79
N ASN A 182 -14.52 -9.94 2.91
CA ASN A 182 -15.26 -8.69 2.88
C ASN A 182 -15.99 -8.41 4.20
N GLN A 183 -16.69 -9.40 4.77
CA GLN A 183 -17.42 -9.25 6.04
C GLN A 183 -16.54 -8.81 7.21
N THR A 184 -15.24 -9.10 7.18
CA THR A 184 -14.30 -8.79 8.25
C THR A 184 -13.47 -7.55 7.99
N TRP A 185 -13.55 -6.98 6.78
CA TRP A 185 -12.83 -5.79 6.42
C TRP A 185 -13.59 -4.53 6.85
N LYS A 186 -12.91 -3.59 7.52
CA LYS A 186 -13.56 -2.40 8.10
C LYS A 186 -14.19 -1.45 7.09
N PHE A 187 -13.76 -1.52 5.83
CA PHE A 187 -14.31 -0.73 4.72
C PHE A 187 -15.29 -1.56 3.86
N SER A 188 -15.76 -2.71 4.39
CA SER A 188 -16.80 -3.52 3.76
C SER A 188 -18.10 -2.72 3.64
N ASN A 189 -19.03 -3.20 2.87
CA ASN A 189 -20.41 -2.76 2.65
C ASN A 189 -20.70 -2.18 1.26
N SER A 190 -19.85 -2.45 0.28
CA SER A 190 -20.17 -2.12 -1.10
C SER A 190 -19.83 -3.27 -2.06
N ASP A 191 -20.51 -3.31 -3.19
CA ASP A 191 -20.23 -4.27 -4.27
C ASP A 191 -18.81 -4.06 -4.82
N GLU A 192 -18.31 -2.82 -4.76
CA GLU A 192 -16.97 -2.46 -5.21
C GLU A 192 -15.89 -3.09 -4.32
N ALA A 193 -16.09 -3.14 -3.00
CA ALA A 193 -15.19 -3.82 -2.07
C ALA A 193 -15.08 -5.32 -2.40
N LEU A 194 -16.20 -5.97 -2.73
CA LEU A 194 -16.21 -7.37 -3.17
C LEU A 194 -15.40 -7.57 -4.46
N VAL A 195 -15.54 -6.66 -5.42
CA VAL A 195 -14.78 -6.72 -6.68
C VAL A 195 -13.28 -6.55 -6.43
N MET A 196 -12.88 -5.60 -5.58
CA MET A 196 -11.47 -5.40 -5.21
C MET A 196 -10.91 -6.65 -4.52
N ILE A 197 -11.59 -7.20 -3.52
CA ILE A 197 -11.13 -8.39 -2.80
C ILE A 197 -11.05 -9.60 -3.74
N ARG A 198 -12.02 -9.76 -4.65
CA ARG A 198 -11.98 -10.81 -5.68
C ARG A 198 -10.74 -10.66 -6.57
N ASN A 199 -10.44 -9.45 -7.01
CA ASN A 199 -9.24 -9.18 -7.79
C ASN A 199 -7.96 -9.53 -7.01
N MET A 200 -7.89 -9.16 -5.72
CA MET A 200 -6.77 -9.51 -4.85
C MET A 200 -6.59 -11.02 -4.73
N VAL A 201 -7.66 -11.73 -4.43
CA VAL A 201 -7.63 -13.20 -4.24
C VAL A 201 -7.24 -13.93 -5.52
N THR A 202 -7.70 -13.45 -6.68
CA THR A 202 -7.48 -14.10 -7.97
C THR A 202 -6.08 -13.82 -8.55
N ASN A 203 -5.58 -12.61 -8.39
CA ASN A 203 -4.39 -12.14 -9.13
C ASN A 203 -3.16 -11.95 -8.25
N PHE A 204 -3.28 -11.96 -6.92
CA PHE A 204 -2.19 -11.69 -5.99
C PHE A 204 -1.98 -12.82 -5.00
N PRO A 205 -0.79 -12.94 -4.40
CA PRO A 205 -0.55 -13.91 -3.35
C PRO A 205 -1.51 -13.73 -2.17
N SER A 206 -2.04 -14.84 -1.68
CA SER A 206 -2.74 -14.92 -0.40
C SER A 206 -2.25 -16.12 0.39
N CYS A 207 -2.46 -16.09 1.70
CA CYS A 207 -2.18 -17.22 2.58
C CYS A 207 -3.27 -17.28 3.66
N CYS A 208 -3.75 -18.46 3.99
CA CYS A 208 -4.71 -18.67 5.06
C CYS A 208 -4.38 -19.92 5.89
N VAL A 209 -4.89 -19.95 7.11
CA VAL A 209 -4.96 -21.16 7.94
C VAL A 209 -6.38 -21.69 7.85
N LEU A 210 -6.49 -22.98 7.57
CA LEU A 210 -7.76 -23.70 7.53
C LEU A 210 -7.99 -24.43 8.86
N ASP A 211 -9.25 -24.55 9.28
CA ASP A 211 -9.67 -25.44 10.34
C ASP A 211 -9.80 -26.90 9.87
N ASP A 212 -10.30 -27.77 10.75
CA ASP A 212 -10.49 -29.21 10.47
C ASP A 212 -11.60 -29.46 9.42
N GLU A 213 -12.47 -28.47 9.17
CA GLU A 213 -13.54 -28.52 8.16
C GLU A 213 -13.10 -27.89 6.83
N GLY A 214 -11.83 -27.42 6.76
CA GLY A 214 -11.26 -26.82 5.57
C GLY A 214 -11.69 -25.36 5.36
N GLN A 215 -12.22 -24.67 6.38
CA GLN A 215 -12.62 -23.28 6.29
C GLN A 215 -11.50 -22.33 6.74
N PRO A 216 -11.29 -21.19 6.06
CA PRO A 216 -10.30 -20.20 6.47
C PRO A 216 -10.66 -19.54 7.79
N VAL A 217 -9.80 -19.67 8.78
CA VAL A 217 -9.96 -19.05 10.11
C VAL A 217 -8.98 -17.91 10.40
N SER A 218 -7.95 -17.77 9.56
CA SER A 218 -7.02 -16.66 9.58
C SER A 218 -6.43 -16.49 8.19
N TRP A 219 -6.17 -15.25 7.76
CA TRP A 219 -5.62 -14.97 6.42
C TRP A 219 -4.83 -13.67 6.34
N ILE A 220 -4.04 -13.57 5.26
CA ILE A 220 -3.32 -12.38 4.83
C ILE A 220 -3.35 -12.32 3.30
N LEU A 221 -3.53 -11.12 2.75
CA LEU A 221 -3.54 -10.84 1.32
C LEU A 221 -2.42 -9.88 0.95
N VAL A 222 -2.27 -9.65 -0.35
CA VAL A 222 -1.36 -8.66 -0.93
C VAL A 222 -2.16 -7.72 -1.82
N TYR A 223 -1.93 -6.42 -1.68
CA TYR A 223 -2.52 -5.39 -2.53
C TYR A 223 -1.80 -5.28 -3.89
N ASP A 224 -2.40 -4.61 -4.85
CA ASP A 224 -1.86 -4.39 -6.19
C ASP A 224 -0.53 -3.63 -6.21
N TYR A 225 -0.24 -2.87 -5.17
CA TYR A 225 1.06 -2.22 -4.93
C TYR A 225 2.03 -3.07 -4.09
N CYS A 226 1.78 -4.37 -3.98
CA CYS A 226 2.62 -5.37 -3.31
C CYS A 226 2.72 -5.26 -1.78
N ALA A 227 1.95 -4.42 -1.12
CA ALA A 227 1.92 -4.38 0.34
C ALA A 227 1.13 -5.56 0.90
N MET A 228 1.64 -6.17 1.97
CA MET A 228 0.88 -7.14 2.75
C MET A 228 -0.23 -6.43 3.53
N GLY A 229 -1.43 -7.00 3.53
CA GLY A 229 -2.57 -6.42 4.23
C GLY A 229 -3.73 -7.35 4.45
N MET A 230 -4.85 -6.81 4.87
CA MET A 230 -6.06 -7.56 5.23
C MET A 230 -5.80 -8.76 6.16
N LEU A 231 -4.78 -8.65 7.03
CA LEU A 231 -4.49 -9.68 8.02
C LEU A 231 -5.62 -9.76 9.05
N TYR A 232 -6.25 -10.90 9.12
CA TYR A 232 -7.33 -11.12 10.06
C TYR A 232 -7.29 -12.53 10.65
N THR A 233 -7.78 -12.68 11.86
CA THR A 233 -8.02 -13.97 12.51
C THR A 233 -9.38 -13.90 13.16
N LEU A 234 -10.23 -14.88 12.89
CA LEU A 234 -11.55 -14.99 13.50
C LEU A 234 -11.42 -14.99 15.04
N PRO A 235 -12.32 -14.31 15.77
CA PRO A 235 -12.18 -14.09 17.21
C PRO A 235 -11.91 -15.38 18.01
N GLU A 236 -12.64 -16.45 17.71
CA GLU A 236 -12.55 -17.75 18.36
C GLU A 236 -11.26 -18.53 18.06
N HIS A 237 -10.51 -18.09 17.05
CA HIS A 237 -9.25 -18.68 16.64
C HIS A 237 -8.02 -17.83 17.02
N ARG A 238 -8.21 -16.73 17.75
CA ARG A 238 -7.12 -15.86 18.21
C ARG A 238 -6.28 -16.53 19.31
N GLY A 239 -5.07 -15.99 19.50
CA GLY A 239 -4.15 -16.52 20.52
C GLY A 239 -3.36 -17.76 20.12
N LYS A 240 -3.67 -18.39 18.99
CA LYS A 240 -3.02 -19.62 18.50
C LYS A 240 -1.76 -19.38 17.65
N GLY A 241 -1.33 -18.14 17.46
CA GLY A 241 -0.10 -17.80 16.71
C GLY A 241 -0.28 -17.70 15.19
N TYR A 242 -1.48 -17.90 14.62
CA TYR A 242 -1.74 -17.93 13.18
C TYR A 242 -1.23 -16.69 12.43
N ALA A 243 -1.48 -15.50 12.95
CA ALA A 243 -1.03 -14.26 12.33
C ALA A 243 0.51 -14.21 12.14
N LYS A 244 1.29 -14.76 13.08
CA LYS A 244 2.76 -14.81 12.95
C LYS A 244 3.17 -15.73 11.80
N VAL A 245 2.57 -16.92 11.73
CA VAL A 245 2.83 -17.89 10.66
C VAL A 245 2.51 -17.28 9.30
N LEU A 246 1.35 -16.66 9.16
CA LEU A 246 0.90 -16.06 7.91
C LEU A 246 1.82 -14.92 7.46
N ILE A 247 2.22 -14.02 8.37
CA ILE A 247 3.15 -12.92 8.04
C ILE A 247 4.49 -13.50 7.58
N CYS A 248 5.06 -14.48 8.30
CA CYS A 248 6.35 -15.05 7.95
C CYS A 248 6.30 -15.81 6.62
N SER A 249 5.25 -16.60 6.38
CA SER A 249 5.05 -17.32 5.13
C SER A 249 4.91 -16.37 3.94
N MET A 250 4.09 -15.33 4.08
CA MET A 250 3.90 -14.34 3.03
C MET A 250 5.16 -13.53 2.77
N ALA A 251 5.87 -13.10 3.82
CA ALA A 251 7.12 -12.36 3.69
C ALA A 251 8.20 -13.16 2.95
N ARG A 252 8.37 -14.45 3.30
CA ARG A 252 9.30 -15.35 2.60
C ARG A 252 8.90 -15.55 1.14
N ARG A 253 7.62 -15.73 0.87
CA ARG A 253 7.09 -15.87 -0.50
C ARG A 253 7.35 -14.62 -1.34
N LEU A 254 6.98 -13.44 -0.87
CA LEU A 254 7.20 -12.19 -1.59
C LEU A 254 8.69 -11.95 -1.86
N HIS A 255 9.55 -12.19 -0.88
CA HIS A 255 10.98 -12.07 -1.04
C HIS A 255 11.52 -13.05 -2.10
N ALA A 256 11.11 -14.33 -2.04
CA ALA A 256 11.53 -15.35 -3.02
C ALA A 256 11.10 -15.00 -4.45
N GLU A 257 9.94 -14.36 -4.60
CA GLU A 257 9.44 -13.86 -5.87
C GLU A 257 10.05 -12.49 -6.26
N GLY A 258 10.95 -11.92 -5.42
CA GLY A 258 11.66 -10.66 -5.65
C GLY A 258 10.79 -9.41 -5.47
N TYR A 259 9.70 -9.51 -4.72
CA TYR A 259 8.87 -8.36 -4.34
C TYR A 259 9.40 -7.69 -3.06
N PRO A 260 9.16 -6.38 -2.88
CA PRO A 260 9.44 -5.72 -1.62
C PRO A 260 8.54 -6.29 -0.51
N VAL A 261 9.09 -6.44 0.69
CA VAL A 261 8.35 -6.97 1.84
C VAL A 261 8.01 -5.82 2.79
N TYR A 262 6.76 -5.36 2.75
CA TYR A 262 6.30 -4.25 3.56
C TYR A 262 4.79 -4.28 3.81
N CYS A 263 4.34 -3.48 4.75
CA CYS A 263 2.92 -3.28 5.04
C CYS A 263 2.66 -1.84 5.51
N PHE A 264 1.40 -1.44 5.42
CA PHE A 264 0.87 -0.23 6.04
C PHE A 264 0.07 -0.62 7.29
N ILE A 265 0.31 0.10 8.38
CA ILE A 265 -0.39 -0.13 9.66
C ILE A 265 -0.94 1.21 10.13
N GLU A 266 -2.25 1.30 10.33
CA GLU A 266 -2.88 2.49 10.90
C GLU A 266 -2.24 2.86 12.24
N GLU A 267 -2.05 4.17 12.48
CA GLU A 267 -1.29 4.66 13.65
C GLU A 267 -1.87 4.14 14.98
N GLU A 268 -3.18 3.98 15.06
CA GLU A 268 -3.84 3.49 16.28
C GLU A 268 -3.78 1.96 16.45
N ASN A 269 -3.39 1.21 15.43
CA ASN A 269 -3.38 -0.26 15.48
C ASN A 269 -2.13 -0.80 16.19
N THR A 270 -2.08 -0.55 17.51
CA THR A 270 -0.94 -0.93 18.35
C THR A 270 -0.65 -2.44 18.38
N LEU A 271 -1.68 -3.27 18.18
CA LEU A 271 -1.51 -4.73 18.13
C LEU A 271 -0.69 -5.14 16.90
N SER A 272 -1.05 -4.67 15.73
CA SER A 272 -0.29 -4.93 14.49
C SER A 272 1.11 -4.34 14.58
N HIS A 273 1.27 -3.11 15.09
CA HIS A 273 2.59 -2.52 15.29
C HIS A 273 3.51 -3.41 16.12
N ARG A 274 3.03 -3.91 17.27
CA ARG A 274 3.79 -4.82 18.15
C ARG A 274 4.11 -6.14 17.47
N LEU A 275 3.13 -6.69 16.73
CA LEU A 275 3.27 -7.98 16.05
C LEU A 275 4.35 -7.91 14.97
N PHE A 276 4.26 -6.96 14.05
CA PHE A 276 5.22 -6.81 12.95
C PHE A 276 6.62 -6.43 13.47
N THR A 277 6.72 -5.58 14.50
CA THR A 277 8.01 -5.26 15.13
C THR A 277 8.68 -6.49 15.74
N LYS A 278 7.91 -7.36 16.42
CA LYS A 278 8.44 -8.62 16.98
C LYS A 278 8.93 -9.59 15.92
N LEU A 279 8.43 -9.49 14.70
CA LEU A 279 8.83 -10.28 13.54
C LEU A 279 10.00 -9.66 12.75
N GLY A 280 10.59 -8.57 13.23
CA GLY A 280 11.76 -7.95 12.62
C GLY A 280 11.44 -6.86 11.61
N PHE A 281 10.17 -6.49 11.42
CA PHE A 281 9.82 -5.34 10.59
C PHE A 281 10.19 -4.03 11.29
N THR A 282 10.82 -3.14 10.54
CA THR A 282 11.24 -1.82 11.02
C THR A 282 10.33 -0.74 10.45
N GLU A 283 10.06 0.28 11.25
CA GLU A 283 9.35 1.46 10.79
C GLU A 283 10.26 2.33 9.93
N VAL A 284 9.70 2.94 8.88
CA VAL A 284 10.34 4.03 8.15
C VAL A 284 9.93 5.35 8.83
N PRO A 285 10.79 5.96 9.66
CA PRO A 285 10.36 6.98 10.62
C PRO A 285 9.75 8.23 9.98
N SER A 286 10.23 8.58 8.78
CA SER A 286 9.80 9.78 8.05
C SER A 286 8.69 9.51 7.05
N TYR A 287 8.11 8.30 7.04
CA TYR A 287 7.16 7.89 6.03
C TYR A 287 5.77 7.65 6.63
N ARG A 288 4.80 8.42 6.21
CA ARG A 288 3.39 8.21 6.48
C ARG A 288 2.64 8.14 5.17
N ALA A 289 1.81 7.12 5.01
CA ALA A 289 0.87 7.03 3.92
C ALA A 289 -0.50 7.49 4.40
N ALA A 290 -1.15 8.34 3.64
CA ALA A 290 -2.51 8.76 3.94
C ALA A 290 -3.42 8.48 2.74
N TRP A 291 -4.55 7.89 3.03
CA TRP A 291 -5.63 7.68 2.06
C TRP A 291 -6.62 8.81 2.18
N MET A 292 -6.87 9.47 1.05
CA MET A 292 -7.81 10.58 0.93
C MET A 292 -8.91 10.20 -0.04
N GLY A 293 -10.15 10.22 0.43
CA GLY A 293 -11.33 10.13 -0.43
C GLY A 293 -11.78 11.52 -0.88
N PHE A 294 -12.08 11.68 -2.15
CA PHE A 294 -12.66 12.89 -2.74
C PHE A 294 -13.93 12.53 -3.46
N ASN A 295 -14.94 13.42 -3.35
CA ASN A 295 -16.34 13.16 -3.66
C ASN A 295 -16.97 12.07 -2.77
N GLU A 296 -18.28 11.95 -2.83
CA GLU A 296 -19.02 10.87 -2.19
C GLU A 296 -19.22 9.74 -3.21
N LEU A 297 -19.25 8.50 -2.67
CA LEU A 297 -19.60 7.31 -3.46
C LEU A 297 -21.06 7.38 -3.90
#